data_7d83b23d801613c9453705014ae24d4d
#
_entry.id   7d83b23d801613c9453705014ae24d4d
#
_cell.length_a   1.000
_cell.length_b   1.000
_cell.length_c   1.000
_cell.angle_alpha   90.00
_cell.angle_beta   90.00
_cell.angle_gamma   90.00
#
_symmetry.space_group_name_H-M   'P 1'
#
loop_
_entity.id
_entity.type
_entity.pdbx_description
1 polymer ?
#
loop_
_entity_poly.entity_id
_entity_poly.type
_entity_poly.pdbx_seq_one_letter_code
_entity_poly.pdbx_strand_id
1 'polypeptide(L)'
;AYELIKKLKKNLNIPIYLHTHSTTGLADETNFKAYEAGVDNIDTSISSFSNLYAHTATESFISMIYKEEENPFDMKLLTQISEYFHEIRPKYSSYEGSMRGVDINMLINQVPGGMLSILEKQLTDLNKQDKLKELIDEIPRIRKDVGYVPLVTPSSQIVGAQALMNVLDGSRYKTLTKEFVDLVN
;
A
#
# COMPACT_ATOMS: atom_id res chain seq x y z
N ALA A 1 5.95 5.49 -13.22
CA ALA A 1 4.52 5.71 -13.52
C ALA A 1 4.29 6.24 -14.92
N TYR A 2 4.92 7.36 -15.32
CA TYR A 2 4.64 8.06 -16.58
C TYR A 2 4.66 7.14 -17.82
N GLU A 3 5.76 6.45 -18.08
CA GLU A 3 5.92 5.58 -19.25
C GLU A 3 4.93 4.40 -19.26
N LEU A 4 4.63 3.84 -18.08
CA LEU A 4 3.67 2.76 -17.96
C LEU A 4 2.27 3.23 -18.34
N ILE A 5 1.80 4.35 -17.75
CA ILE A 5 0.48 4.91 -18.03
C ILE A 5 0.37 5.29 -19.51
N LYS A 6 1.38 5.95 -20.10
CA LYS A 6 1.39 6.25 -21.54
C LYS A 6 1.25 5.00 -22.41
N LYS A 7 1.96 3.92 -22.07
CA LYS A 7 1.83 2.65 -22.80
C LYS A 7 0.46 2.02 -22.64
N LEU A 8 -0.09 2.01 -21.43
CA LEU A 8 -1.43 1.48 -21.17
C LEU A 8 -2.49 2.27 -21.93
N LYS A 9 -2.48 3.60 -21.84
CA LYS A 9 -3.42 4.48 -22.58
C LYS A 9 -3.33 4.32 -24.09
N LYS A 10 -2.14 4.03 -24.63
CA LYS A 10 -1.96 3.78 -26.06
C LYS A 10 -2.55 2.45 -26.53
N ASN A 11 -2.53 1.42 -25.68
CA ASN A 11 -2.84 0.05 -26.08
C ASN A 11 -4.19 -0.46 -25.55
N LEU A 12 -4.79 0.23 -24.58
CA LEU A 12 -6.05 -0.16 -23.95
C LEU A 12 -7.10 0.92 -24.15
N ASN A 13 -8.33 0.50 -24.43
CA ASN A 13 -9.49 1.38 -24.54
C ASN A 13 -10.44 1.21 -23.35
N ILE A 14 -9.84 1.19 -22.14
CA ILE A 14 -10.56 1.10 -20.88
C ILE A 14 -10.00 2.16 -19.91
N PRO A 15 -10.77 2.62 -18.92
CA PRO A 15 -10.26 3.51 -17.89
C PRO A 15 -9.10 2.87 -17.10
N ILE A 16 -8.07 3.66 -16.82
CA ILE A 16 -6.91 3.26 -16.02
C ILE A 16 -7.02 3.88 -14.64
N TYR A 17 -6.99 3.03 -13.62
CA TYR A 17 -7.00 3.41 -12.21
C TYR A 17 -5.62 3.19 -11.61
N LEU A 18 -5.08 4.20 -10.95
CA LEU A 18 -3.82 4.10 -10.23
C LEU A 18 -4.07 4.02 -8.72
N HIS A 19 -3.53 2.97 -8.12
CA HIS A 19 -3.54 2.75 -6.69
C HIS A 19 -2.11 2.66 -6.17
N THR A 20 -1.72 3.57 -5.27
CA THR A 20 -0.36 3.65 -4.71
C THR A 20 -0.42 3.89 -3.21
N HIS A 21 0.51 3.28 -2.46
CA HIS A 21 0.71 3.55 -1.04
C HIS A 21 1.92 4.46 -0.81
N SER A 22 1.86 5.28 0.24
CA SER A 22 2.90 6.26 0.57
C SER A 22 4.02 5.69 1.46
N THR A 23 4.06 4.39 1.67
CA THR A 23 5.04 3.71 2.54
C THR A 23 6.50 4.00 2.16
N THR A 24 6.79 4.16 0.88
CA THR A 24 8.14 4.44 0.36
C THR A 24 8.45 5.93 0.24
N GLY A 25 7.47 6.80 0.42
CA GLY A 25 7.57 8.25 0.20
C GLY A 25 7.53 8.67 -1.27
N LEU A 26 7.20 7.77 -2.20
CA LEU A 26 7.19 8.04 -3.64
C LEU A 26 5.80 8.16 -4.25
N ALA A 27 4.74 8.11 -3.45
CA ALA A 27 3.37 8.09 -3.96
C ALA A 27 2.97 9.41 -4.62
N ASP A 28 3.35 10.53 -4.05
CA ASP A 28 2.95 11.86 -4.54
C ASP A 28 3.54 12.11 -5.93
N GLU A 29 4.83 11.86 -6.12
CA GLU A 29 5.50 11.98 -7.42
C GLU A 29 4.99 10.94 -8.43
N THR A 30 4.68 9.73 -7.94
CA THR A 30 4.11 8.66 -8.77
C THR A 30 2.74 9.08 -9.30
N ASN A 31 1.89 9.59 -8.44
CA ASN A 31 0.55 10.07 -8.77
C ASN A 31 0.60 11.27 -9.71
N PHE A 32 1.47 12.25 -9.43
CA PHE A 32 1.65 13.41 -10.28
C PHE A 32 2.13 13.03 -11.69
N LYS A 33 3.12 12.15 -11.79
CA LYS A 33 3.60 11.63 -13.08
C LYS A 33 2.57 10.80 -13.83
N ALA A 34 1.70 10.09 -13.13
CA ALA A 34 0.58 9.39 -13.74
C ALA A 34 -0.50 10.36 -14.25
N TYR A 35 -0.79 11.42 -13.49
CA TYR A 35 -1.68 12.51 -13.92
C TYR A 35 -1.18 13.16 -15.21
N GLU A 36 0.10 13.56 -15.27
CA GLU A 36 0.72 14.10 -16.50
C GLU A 36 0.66 13.12 -17.69
N ALA A 37 0.67 11.82 -17.42
CA ALA A 37 0.56 10.79 -18.44
C ALA A 37 -0.86 10.52 -18.92
N GLY A 38 -1.89 11.11 -18.27
CA GLY A 38 -3.30 10.99 -18.63
C GLY A 38 -3.98 9.76 -18.04
N VAL A 39 -3.62 9.36 -16.81
CA VAL A 39 -4.39 8.37 -16.05
C VAL A 39 -5.83 8.87 -15.82
N ASP A 40 -6.80 7.97 -15.81
CA ASP A 40 -8.20 8.36 -15.68
C ASP A 40 -8.60 8.58 -14.21
N ASN A 41 -8.09 7.77 -13.30
CA ASN A 41 -8.42 7.85 -11.87
C ASN A 41 -7.18 7.58 -11.02
N ILE A 42 -7.10 8.27 -9.88
CA ILE A 42 -6.05 8.11 -8.87
C ILE A 42 -6.72 7.97 -7.50
N ASP A 43 -6.35 6.91 -6.77
CA ASP A 43 -6.79 6.72 -5.41
C ASP A 43 -5.99 7.61 -4.45
N THR A 44 -6.71 8.37 -3.63
CA THR A 44 -6.15 9.25 -2.59
C THR A 44 -6.86 9.03 -1.27
N SER A 45 -6.33 9.58 -0.19
CA SER A 45 -6.94 9.53 1.14
C SER A 45 -7.16 10.94 1.68
N ILE A 46 -8.27 11.17 2.39
CA ILE A 46 -8.45 12.42 3.13
C ILE A 46 -7.22 12.67 4.03
N SER A 47 -6.74 13.91 4.12
CA SER A 47 -5.43 14.22 4.72
C SER A 47 -5.26 13.68 6.15
N SER A 48 -6.32 13.65 6.94
CA SER A 48 -6.30 13.09 8.31
C SER A 48 -6.00 11.59 8.37
N PHE A 49 -6.16 10.82 7.27
CA PHE A 49 -5.84 9.41 7.16
C PHE A 49 -4.83 9.10 6.03
N SER A 50 -4.14 10.12 5.53
CA SER A 50 -3.21 9.98 4.41
C SER A 50 -1.79 9.56 4.85
N ASN A 51 -0.96 9.30 3.83
CA ASN A 51 0.47 9.00 3.97
C ASN A 51 0.81 7.68 4.68
N LEU A 52 2.08 7.39 4.80
CA LEU A 52 2.63 6.15 5.38
C LEU A 52 2.00 4.89 4.76
N TYR A 53 1.17 4.17 5.52
CA TYR A 53 0.45 2.99 5.04
C TYR A 53 -0.68 3.31 4.06
N ALA A 54 -1.17 4.54 4.07
CA ALA A 54 -2.27 5.00 3.22
C ALA A 54 -1.75 5.62 1.90
N HIS A 55 -2.56 6.45 1.29
CA HIS A 55 -2.32 7.08 -0.01
C HIS A 55 -1.87 8.54 0.15
N THR A 56 -1.53 9.17 -0.96
CA THR A 56 -1.38 10.63 -1.08
C THR A 56 -2.58 11.35 -0.48
N ALA A 57 -2.33 12.48 0.21
CA ALA A 57 -3.41 13.31 0.74
C ALA A 57 -4.24 13.94 -0.39
N THR A 58 -5.55 13.74 -0.36
CA THR A 58 -6.49 14.23 -1.39
C THR A 58 -6.36 15.74 -1.58
N GLU A 59 -6.43 16.51 -0.49
CA GLU A 59 -6.41 17.97 -0.53
C GLU A 59 -5.08 18.50 -1.09
N SER A 60 -3.96 17.88 -0.69
CA SER A 60 -2.63 18.23 -1.20
C SER A 60 -2.51 17.93 -2.69
N PHE A 61 -2.98 16.76 -3.14
CA PHE A 61 -2.91 16.36 -4.52
C PHE A 61 -3.77 17.25 -5.42
N ILE A 62 -5.01 17.56 -5.00
CA ILE A 62 -5.90 18.49 -5.71
C ILE A 62 -5.23 19.87 -5.86
N SER A 63 -4.64 20.39 -4.76
CA SER A 63 -3.95 21.69 -4.79
C SER A 63 -2.69 21.71 -5.67
N MET A 64 -2.09 20.53 -5.93
CA MET A 64 -0.94 20.39 -6.81
C MET A 64 -1.32 20.43 -8.29
N ILE A 65 -2.48 19.84 -8.65
CA ILE A 65 -2.90 19.67 -10.05
C ILE A 65 -3.84 20.76 -10.57
N TYR A 66 -4.53 21.48 -9.69
CA TYR A 66 -5.47 22.55 -10.07
C TYR A 66 -5.05 23.90 -9.52
N LYS A 67 -5.17 24.93 -10.33
CA LYS A 67 -5.14 26.31 -9.86
C LYS A 67 -6.45 26.60 -9.12
N GLU A 68 -6.45 27.59 -8.22
CA GLU A 68 -7.59 27.91 -7.38
C GLU A 68 -8.86 28.17 -8.20
N GLU A 69 -8.75 28.92 -9.28
CA GLU A 69 -9.89 29.30 -10.14
C GLU A 69 -10.41 28.15 -11.02
N GLU A 70 -9.59 27.13 -11.25
CA GLU A 70 -9.92 25.98 -12.11
C GLU A 70 -10.29 24.74 -11.30
N ASN A 71 -10.22 24.83 -9.95
CA ASN A 71 -10.43 23.68 -9.07
C ASN A 71 -11.92 23.29 -9.02
N PRO A 72 -12.31 22.08 -9.47
CA PRO A 72 -13.69 21.64 -9.45
C PRO A 72 -14.17 21.19 -8.06
N PHE A 73 -13.27 21.13 -7.06
CA PHE A 73 -13.57 20.63 -5.74
C PHE A 73 -13.78 21.76 -4.73
N ASP A 74 -14.71 21.58 -3.80
CA ASP A 74 -14.88 22.47 -2.65
C ASP A 74 -13.83 22.15 -1.60
N MET A 75 -12.72 22.90 -1.63
CA MET A 75 -11.61 22.73 -0.70
C MET A 75 -11.99 23.03 0.76
N LYS A 76 -12.96 23.91 1.00
CA LYS A 76 -13.46 24.19 2.36
C LYS A 76 -14.20 22.98 2.93
N LEU A 77 -15.04 22.35 2.10
CA LEU A 77 -15.75 21.14 2.49
C LEU A 77 -14.77 19.99 2.74
N LEU A 78 -13.77 19.80 1.87
CA LEU A 78 -12.72 18.78 2.09
C LEU A 78 -11.97 19.02 3.39
N THR A 79 -11.63 20.26 3.71
CA THR A 79 -10.98 20.61 5.00
C THR A 79 -11.88 20.26 6.18
N GLN A 80 -13.17 20.58 6.14
CA GLN A 80 -14.12 20.21 7.20
C GLN A 80 -14.23 18.70 7.39
N ILE A 81 -14.25 17.95 6.28
CA ILE A 81 -14.25 16.47 6.33
C ILE A 81 -12.97 15.98 6.99
N SER A 82 -11.82 16.55 6.63
CA SER A 82 -10.53 16.19 7.24
C SER A 82 -10.48 16.50 8.73
N GLU A 83 -10.97 17.67 9.15
CA GLU A 83 -11.05 18.06 10.57
C GLU A 83 -11.92 17.07 11.36
N TYR A 84 -13.08 16.72 10.84
CA TYR A 84 -13.95 15.72 11.47
C TYR A 84 -13.24 14.37 11.67
N PHE A 85 -12.56 13.87 10.64
CA PHE A 85 -11.83 12.63 10.74
C PHE A 85 -10.56 12.74 11.60
N HIS A 86 -9.94 13.91 11.69
CA HIS A 86 -8.83 14.14 12.60
C HIS A 86 -9.24 13.97 14.07
N GLU A 87 -10.44 14.44 14.45
CA GLU A 87 -10.99 14.24 15.80
C GLU A 87 -11.37 12.76 16.09
N ILE A 88 -11.74 12.02 15.05
CA ILE A 88 -12.14 10.61 15.18
C ILE A 88 -10.92 9.68 15.24
N ARG A 89 -9.85 9.97 14.49
CA ARG A 89 -8.68 9.11 14.32
C ARG A 89 -8.09 8.57 15.63
N PRO A 90 -7.96 9.34 16.74
CA PRO A 90 -7.45 8.82 18.00
C PRO A 90 -8.23 7.63 18.56
N LYS A 91 -9.53 7.51 18.26
CA LYS A 91 -10.36 6.36 18.68
C LYS A 91 -9.91 5.05 18.03
N TYR A 92 -9.19 5.12 16.93
CA TYR A 92 -8.69 3.99 16.15
C TYR A 92 -7.17 3.79 16.29
N SER A 93 -6.52 4.47 17.23
CA SER A 93 -5.06 4.41 17.42
C SER A 93 -4.52 2.99 17.63
N SER A 94 -5.32 2.08 18.21
CA SER A 94 -4.96 0.67 18.37
C SER A 94 -4.86 -0.12 17.06
N TYR A 95 -5.37 0.43 15.96
CA TYR A 95 -5.30 -0.15 14.62
C TYR A 95 -4.21 0.49 13.75
N GLU A 96 -3.55 1.54 14.24
CA GLU A 96 -2.43 2.16 13.51
C GLU A 96 -1.19 1.29 13.59
N GLY A 97 -0.48 1.19 12.46
CA GLY A 97 0.81 0.50 12.40
C GLY A 97 1.93 1.31 13.10
N SER A 98 3.10 0.69 13.20
CA SER A 98 4.26 1.23 13.93
C SER A 98 5.04 2.31 13.16
N MET A 99 4.85 2.41 11.85
CA MET A 99 5.58 3.32 10.96
C MET A 99 5.40 4.79 11.38
N ARG A 100 6.51 5.50 11.54
CA ARG A 100 6.54 6.94 11.88
C ARG A 100 7.21 7.80 10.82
N GLY A 101 7.66 7.19 9.73
CA GLY A 101 8.28 7.81 8.57
C GLY A 101 8.26 6.85 7.40
N VAL A 102 8.72 7.27 6.23
CA VAL A 102 8.80 6.43 5.05
C VAL A 102 9.90 5.36 5.18
N ASP A 103 9.71 4.20 4.55
CA ASP A 103 10.71 3.14 4.53
C ASP A 103 10.95 2.66 3.10
N ILE A 104 12.13 2.98 2.57
CA ILE A 104 12.55 2.58 1.23
C ILE A 104 12.77 1.07 1.10
N ASN A 105 12.98 0.34 2.21
CA ASN A 105 13.10 -1.11 2.18
C ASN A 105 11.83 -1.77 1.66
N MET A 106 10.67 -1.14 1.83
CA MET A 106 9.41 -1.62 1.25
C MET A 106 9.46 -1.68 -0.27
N LEU A 107 10.16 -0.73 -0.92
CA LEU A 107 10.38 -0.76 -2.36
C LEU A 107 11.36 -1.87 -2.75
N ILE A 108 12.45 -2.04 -2.00
CA ILE A 108 13.48 -3.06 -2.25
C ILE A 108 12.87 -4.46 -2.11
N ASN A 109 12.13 -4.70 -1.05
CA ASN A 109 11.49 -5.98 -0.76
C ASN A 109 10.15 -6.16 -1.47
N GLN A 110 9.64 -5.09 -2.11
CA GLN A 110 8.38 -5.07 -2.86
C GLN A 110 7.16 -5.51 -2.02
N VAL A 111 7.15 -5.12 -0.74
CA VAL A 111 6.04 -5.40 0.19
C VAL A 111 5.01 -4.28 0.12
N PRO A 112 3.74 -4.57 -0.26
CA PRO A 112 2.68 -3.57 -0.27
C PRO A 112 2.35 -3.05 1.14
N GLY A 113 2.09 -1.73 1.27
CA GLY A 113 1.82 -1.11 2.56
C GLY A 113 0.63 -1.71 3.32
N GLY A 114 -0.46 -2.03 2.61
CA GLY A 114 -1.62 -2.71 3.22
C GLY A 114 -1.30 -4.12 3.73
N MET A 115 -0.40 -4.85 3.05
CA MET A 115 0.09 -6.15 3.54
C MET A 115 0.93 -5.98 4.80
N LEU A 116 1.81 -4.98 4.84
CA LEU A 116 2.66 -4.71 6.00
C LEU A 116 1.84 -4.45 7.26
N SER A 117 0.83 -3.57 7.19
CA SER A 117 0.00 -3.23 8.36
C SER A 117 -0.74 -4.45 8.94
N ILE A 118 -1.22 -5.35 8.08
CA ILE A 118 -1.87 -6.60 8.50
C ILE A 118 -0.87 -7.52 9.21
N LEU A 119 0.32 -7.69 8.65
CA LEU A 119 1.36 -8.54 9.21
C LEU A 119 1.90 -8.01 10.54
N GLU A 120 2.08 -6.69 10.67
CA GLU A 120 2.42 -6.05 11.95
C GLU A 120 1.37 -6.33 13.03
N LYS A 121 0.09 -6.20 12.66
CA LYS A 121 -1.01 -6.51 13.60
C LYS A 121 -0.98 -7.97 14.03
N GLN A 122 -0.82 -8.91 13.10
CA GLN A 122 -0.72 -10.34 13.40
C GLN A 122 0.45 -10.66 14.34
N LEU A 123 1.65 -10.08 14.08
CA LEU A 123 2.80 -10.25 14.97
C LEU A 123 2.56 -9.65 16.35
N THR A 124 1.86 -8.52 16.42
CA THR A 124 1.48 -7.87 17.70
C THR A 124 0.54 -8.77 18.50
N ASP A 125 -0.48 -9.33 17.87
CA ASP A 125 -1.44 -10.22 18.52
C ASP A 125 -0.78 -11.52 19.03
N LEU A 126 0.32 -11.94 18.39
CA LEU A 126 1.12 -13.09 18.78
C LEU A 126 2.28 -12.73 19.75
N ASN A 127 2.45 -11.48 20.15
CA ASN A 127 3.59 -10.97 20.93
C ASN A 127 4.96 -11.31 20.29
N LYS A 128 5.08 -11.15 18.95
CA LYS A 128 6.23 -11.45 18.12
C LYS A 128 6.69 -10.28 17.25
N GLN A 129 6.55 -9.05 17.73
CA GLN A 129 6.90 -7.82 16.98
C GLN A 129 8.38 -7.78 16.57
N ASP A 130 9.25 -8.44 17.36
CA ASP A 130 10.67 -8.62 17.07
C ASP A 130 10.94 -9.38 15.75
N LYS A 131 9.97 -10.14 15.26
CA LYS A 131 10.05 -10.91 14.02
C LYS A 131 9.69 -10.14 12.74
N LEU A 132 9.30 -8.87 12.86
CA LEU A 132 8.85 -8.10 11.70
C LEU A 132 9.89 -8.02 10.58
N LYS A 133 11.15 -7.77 10.93
CA LYS A 133 12.23 -7.69 9.93
C LYS A 133 12.42 -9.03 9.20
N GLU A 134 12.47 -10.12 9.94
CA GLU A 134 12.62 -11.47 9.39
C GLU A 134 11.46 -11.81 8.45
N LEU A 135 10.24 -11.41 8.83
CA LEU A 135 9.03 -11.58 8.02
C LEU A 135 9.09 -10.79 6.70
N ILE A 136 9.51 -9.52 6.76
CA ILE A 136 9.67 -8.68 5.56
C ILE A 136 10.70 -9.26 4.61
N ASP A 137 11.81 -9.78 5.14
CA ASP A 137 12.89 -10.38 4.34
C ASP A 137 12.50 -11.74 3.73
N GLU A 138 11.51 -12.45 4.32
CA GLU A 138 11.02 -13.75 3.81
C GLU A 138 10.02 -13.60 2.65
N ILE A 139 9.24 -12.52 2.60
CA ILE A 139 8.24 -12.28 1.56
C ILE A 139 8.82 -12.33 0.14
N PRO A 140 9.90 -11.60 -0.20
CA PRO A 140 10.47 -11.66 -1.55
C PRO A 140 11.04 -13.04 -1.90
N ARG A 141 11.49 -13.82 -0.90
CA ARG A 141 11.96 -15.19 -1.13
C ARG A 141 10.82 -16.11 -1.56
N ILE A 142 9.71 -16.07 -0.82
CA ILE A 142 8.51 -16.85 -1.18
C ILE A 142 7.99 -16.40 -2.54
N ARG A 143 7.91 -15.08 -2.76
CA ARG A 143 7.47 -14.54 -4.05
C ARG A 143 8.30 -15.06 -5.23
N LYS A 144 9.62 -15.17 -5.04
CA LYS A 144 10.52 -15.78 -6.03
C LYS A 144 10.20 -17.26 -6.25
N ASP A 145 10.00 -18.02 -5.17
CA ASP A 145 9.74 -19.46 -5.22
C ASP A 145 8.43 -19.78 -5.97
N VAL A 146 7.43 -18.90 -5.86
CA VAL A 146 6.13 -19.05 -6.57
C VAL A 146 6.08 -18.35 -7.94
N GLY A 147 7.23 -18.00 -8.51
CA GLY A 147 7.30 -17.45 -9.88
C GLY A 147 6.95 -15.96 -9.99
N TYR A 148 7.23 -15.16 -8.95
CA TYR A 148 7.04 -13.70 -8.93
C TYR A 148 5.58 -13.25 -9.12
N VAL A 149 4.64 -13.94 -8.52
CA VAL A 149 3.23 -13.52 -8.54
C VAL A 149 3.06 -12.05 -8.12
N PRO A 150 2.12 -11.31 -8.72
CA PRO A 150 1.78 -9.96 -8.27
C PRO A 150 1.29 -10.00 -6.82
N LEU A 151 1.83 -9.11 -5.96
CA LEU A 151 1.41 -8.99 -4.55
C LEU A 151 0.18 -8.08 -4.43
N VAL A 152 -0.95 -8.56 -4.95
CA VAL A 152 -2.28 -7.98 -4.83
C VAL A 152 -3.22 -9.02 -4.20
N THR A 153 -4.39 -8.60 -3.72
CA THR A 153 -5.38 -9.54 -3.19
C THR A 153 -5.87 -10.50 -4.29
N PRO A 154 -5.88 -11.83 -4.08
CA PRO A 154 -5.59 -12.55 -2.83
C PRO A 154 -4.12 -12.98 -2.65
N SER A 155 -3.28 -12.95 -3.68
CA SER A 155 -1.92 -13.51 -3.67
C SER A 155 -1.01 -12.87 -2.61
N SER A 156 -1.16 -11.56 -2.33
CA SER A 156 -0.43 -10.89 -1.24
C SER A 156 -0.76 -11.48 0.12
N GLN A 157 -2.01 -11.84 0.37
CA GLN A 157 -2.43 -12.45 1.64
C GLN A 157 -1.88 -13.88 1.77
N ILE A 158 -1.89 -14.65 0.68
CA ILE A 158 -1.35 -16.03 0.66
C ILE A 158 0.15 -16.04 0.92
N VAL A 159 0.90 -15.21 0.20
CA VAL A 159 2.36 -15.07 0.38
C VAL A 159 2.69 -14.56 1.79
N GLY A 160 1.94 -13.58 2.30
CA GLY A 160 2.12 -13.06 3.65
C GLY A 160 1.86 -14.09 4.75
N ALA A 161 0.77 -14.84 4.64
CA ALA A 161 0.44 -15.91 5.58
C ALA A 161 1.53 -17.00 5.58
N GLN A 162 2.01 -17.41 4.40
CA GLN A 162 3.09 -18.41 4.33
C GLN A 162 4.40 -17.86 4.88
N ALA A 163 4.72 -16.58 4.66
CA ALA A 163 5.92 -15.96 5.24
C ALA A 163 5.84 -15.93 6.77
N LEU A 164 4.67 -15.60 7.32
CA LEU A 164 4.45 -15.65 8.77
C LEU A 164 4.65 -17.05 9.33
N MET A 165 4.11 -18.09 8.68
CA MET A 165 4.30 -19.48 9.11
C MET A 165 5.77 -19.89 9.08
N ASN A 166 6.51 -19.57 8.01
CA ASN A 166 7.94 -19.87 7.91
C ASN A 166 8.74 -19.23 9.06
N VAL A 167 8.44 -17.99 9.40
CA VAL A 167 9.13 -17.25 10.48
C VAL A 167 8.76 -17.80 11.86
N LEU A 168 7.49 -18.11 12.10
CA LEU A 168 7.05 -18.67 13.38
C LEU A 168 7.58 -20.10 13.62
N ASP A 169 7.63 -20.90 12.58
CA ASP A 169 8.17 -22.27 12.63
C ASP A 169 9.71 -22.33 12.73
N GLY A 170 10.39 -21.21 12.46
CA GLY A 170 11.86 -21.14 12.39
C GLY A 170 12.46 -21.93 11.22
N SER A 171 11.64 -22.38 10.28
CA SER A 171 12.08 -23.07 9.07
C SER A 171 11.08 -22.91 7.95
N ARG A 172 11.62 -22.78 6.71
CA ARG A 172 10.80 -22.55 5.52
C ARG A 172 10.00 -23.81 5.16
N TYR A 173 8.71 -23.59 4.89
CA TYR A 173 7.79 -24.61 4.38
C TYR A 173 7.62 -25.84 5.28
N LYS A 174 7.89 -25.74 6.58
CA LYS A 174 7.59 -26.77 7.55
C LYS A 174 6.07 -26.97 7.66
N THR A 175 5.36 -25.85 7.75
CA THR A 175 3.90 -25.81 7.66
C THR A 175 3.50 -25.08 6.38
N LEU A 176 2.65 -25.71 5.56
CA LEU A 176 2.08 -25.12 4.35
C LEU A 176 0.62 -24.74 4.59
N THR A 177 0.27 -23.50 4.27
CA THR A 177 -1.15 -23.11 4.26
C THR A 177 -1.85 -23.75 3.06
N LYS A 178 -3.15 -24.06 3.20
CA LYS A 178 -3.92 -24.65 2.09
C LYS A 178 -3.90 -23.75 0.86
N GLU A 179 -4.13 -22.46 1.07
CA GLU A 179 -4.16 -21.45 0.02
C GLU A 179 -2.81 -21.32 -0.70
N PHE A 180 -1.70 -21.55 0.03
CA PHE A 180 -0.37 -21.57 -0.58
C PHE A 180 -0.17 -22.81 -1.46
N VAL A 181 -0.61 -23.98 -1.02
CA VAL A 181 -0.59 -25.20 -1.82
C VAL A 181 -1.42 -25.05 -3.10
N ASP A 182 -2.61 -24.44 -2.97
CA ASP A 182 -3.49 -24.19 -4.13
C ASP A 182 -2.90 -23.14 -5.09
N LEU A 183 -2.07 -22.21 -4.61
CA LEU A 183 -1.39 -21.19 -5.43
C LEU A 183 -0.28 -21.79 -6.30
N VAL A 184 0.41 -22.84 -5.81
CA VAL A 184 1.59 -23.42 -6.51
C VAL A 184 1.26 -24.63 -7.38
N ASN A 185 0.05 -25.17 -7.32
CA ASN A 185 -0.46 -26.25 -8.17
C ASN A 185 -1.18 -25.70 -9.41
#